data_91cdfde4fece6062ae3ed3a8899fc300
#
_entry.id   91cdfde4fece6062ae3ed3a8899fc300
#
_cell.length_a   1.000
_cell.length_b   1.000
_cell.length_c   1.000
_cell.angle_alpha   90.00
_cell.angle_beta   90.00
_cell.angle_gamma   90.00
#
_symmetry.space_group_name_H-M   'P 1'
#
loop_
_entity.id
_entity.type
_entity.pdbx_description
1 polymer ?
#
loop_
_entity_poly.entity_id
_entity_poly.type
_entity_poly.pdbx_seq_one_letter_code
_entity_poly.pdbx_strand_id
1 'polypeptide(L)'
;MSIFSALFGKKKNETPTVKPSASKPAKATTEATPNLHLRGKADANGLYPSELVMLAVAERYKTTETNFSDYFMRKYEIINPLKMLKSLQTRGFIQIGSPIDMLSSLKVAELKEIAAGIGLEVKGKKADIVSALSNFAPDKIDGFIKDRKWKLTDIGQAALKQNPYVQYFLDGHEYDVTMVGVTIWTVNEDFVKDTKRPYRDVIYRQLNDRMNEACIAFQKNPMSGTANTYQYCECYRLMGLFIEEEGKSYINASDLYFQY
;
A
#
# COMPACT_ATOMS: atom_id res chain seq x y z
N MET A 1 -7.56 9.41 -29.52
CA MET A 1 -7.63 10.34 -28.37
C MET A 1 -7.92 9.50 -27.15
N SER A 2 -7.12 9.61 -26.09
CA SER A 2 -7.31 8.79 -24.90
C SER A 2 -8.57 9.24 -24.16
N ILE A 3 -9.47 8.31 -23.90
CA ILE A 3 -10.70 8.51 -23.11
C ILE A 3 -10.37 9.12 -21.73
N PHE A 4 -9.18 8.83 -21.22
CA PHE A 4 -8.68 9.30 -19.91
C PHE A 4 -8.49 10.81 -19.80
N SER A 5 -8.09 11.50 -20.87
CA SER A 5 -7.92 12.95 -20.79
C SER A 5 -9.25 13.71 -20.69
N ALA A 6 -10.35 13.05 -21.04
CA ALA A 6 -11.71 13.61 -20.91
C ALA A 6 -12.33 13.33 -19.52
N LEU A 7 -11.93 12.21 -18.85
CA LEU A 7 -12.49 11.79 -17.57
C LEU A 7 -11.83 12.47 -16.36
N PHE A 8 -10.56 12.86 -16.50
CA PHE A 8 -9.80 13.50 -15.41
C PHE A 8 -9.48 14.96 -15.77
N GLY A 9 -10.51 15.81 -15.84
CA GLY A 9 -10.38 17.23 -16.09
C GLY A 9 -9.38 17.90 -15.14
N LYS A 10 -8.40 18.63 -15.70
CA LYS A 10 -7.39 19.40 -14.98
C LYS A 10 -8.02 20.37 -13.99
N LYS A 11 -8.01 20.06 -12.69
CA LYS A 11 -8.10 21.10 -11.66
C LYS A 11 -6.72 21.76 -11.55
N LYS A 12 -6.63 23.00 -12.00
CA LYS A 12 -5.52 23.90 -11.65
C LYS A 12 -5.60 24.19 -10.15
N ASN A 13 -4.69 23.62 -9.38
CA ASN A 13 -4.39 24.12 -8.05
C ASN A 13 -3.09 24.91 -8.14
N GLU A 14 -3.23 26.24 -8.00
CA GLU A 14 -2.10 27.12 -7.77
C GLU A 14 -1.60 26.92 -6.34
N THR A 15 -0.37 26.42 -6.18
CA THR A 15 0.30 26.23 -4.90
C THR A 15 1.39 27.30 -4.75
N PRO A 16 1.50 27.96 -3.59
CA PRO A 16 2.54 28.96 -3.37
C PRO A 16 3.93 28.32 -3.29
N THR A 17 4.87 28.93 -3.97
CA THR A 17 6.26 28.51 -4.11
C THR A 17 7.01 28.73 -2.80
N VAL A 18 7.24 27.67 -2.04
CA VAL A 18 8.24 27.64 -0.97
C VAL A 18 9.47 26.91 -1.51
N LYS A 19 10.62 27.61 -1.57
CA LYS A 19 11.90 27.03 -1.97
C LYS A 19 12.35 26.02 -0.91
N PRO A 20 12.59 24.75 -1.24
CA PRO A 20 13.22 23.82 -0.31
C PRO A 20 14.73 23.97 -0.35
N SER A 21 15.32 24.11 0.82
CA SER A 21 16.74 23.93 1.06
C SER A 21 17.13 22.48 0.72
N ALA A 22 18.06 22.32 -0.21
CA ALA A 22 18.53 21.03 -0.67
C ALA A 22 19.48 20.40 0.37
N SER A 23 18.98 19.54 1.23
CA SER A 23 19.77 18.54 1.90
C SER A 23 19.98 17.35 0.95
N LYS A 24 21.24 17.03 0.61
CA LYS A 24 21.59 15.86 -0.20
C LYS A 24 21.04 14.60 0.44
N PRO A 25 20.34 13.71 -0.31
CA PRO A 25 19.93 12.42 0.23
C PRO A 25 21.18 11.59 0.55
N ALA A 26 21.26 11.06 1.77
CA ALA A 26 22.23 10.06 2.14
C ALA A 26 22.04 8.85 1.22
N LYS A 27 23.12 8.43 0.53
CA LYS A 27 23.13 7.19 -0.25
C LYS A 27 22.85 6.03 0.69
N ALA A 28 21.71 5.38 0.50
CA ALA A 28 21.42 4.09 1.14
C ALA A 28 22.52 3.11 0.71
N THR A 29 23.21 2.54 1.68
CA THR A 29 24.21 1.48 1.46
C THR A 29 23.48 0.26 0.95
N THR A 30 23.76 -0.13 -0.29
CA THR A 30 23.21 -1.32 -0.94
C THR A 30 23.92 -2.55 -0.37
N GLU A 31 23.61 -2.94 0.86
CA GLU A 31 23.97 -4.28 1.34
C GLU A 31 22.96 -5.28 0.76
N ALA A 32 23.47 -6.29 0.09
CA ALA A 32 22.70 -7.34 -0.55
C ALA A 32 21.73 -7.99 0.45
N THR A 33 20.45 -7.91 0.17
CA THR A 33 19.38 -8.52 0.98
C THR A 33 19.55 -10.04 0.99
N PRO A 34 19.81 -10.68 2.13
CA PRO A 34 20.11 -12.11 2.14
C PRO A 34 18.84 -12.92 1.83
N ASN A 35 18.85 -13.64 0.69
CA ASN A 35 17.89 -14.70 0.32
C ASN A 35 16.40 -14.43 0.57
N LEU A 36 15.90 -13.26 0.21
CA LEU A 36 14.48 -12.98 0.05
C LEU A 36 14.11 -13.26 -1.41
N HIS A 37 13.08 -14.07 -1.62
CA HIS A 37 12.56 -14.29 -2.98
C HIS A 37 11.81 -13.03 -3.41
N LEU A 38 12.49 -12.15 -4.15
CA LEU A 38 11.94 -10.85 -4.54
C LEU A 38 11.51 -10.88 -6.00
N ARG A 39 10.21 -10.71 -6.23
CA ARG A 39 9.61 -10.65 -7.57
C ARG A 39 9.36 -9.19 -7.96
N GLY A 40 9.36 -8.93 -9.28
CA GLY A 40 9.19 -7.58 -9.83
C GLY A 40 10.52 -6.85 -9.98
N LYS A 41 10.47 -5.54 -10.06
CA LYS A 41 11.64 -4.66 -10.19
C LYS A 41 11.80 -3.80 -8.95
N ALA A 42 13.04 -3.59 -8.53
CA ALA A 42 13.34 -2.63 -7.48
C ALA A 42 13.05 -1.20 -7.96
N ASP A 43 12.49 -0.38 -7.07
CA ASP A 43 12.31 1.04 -7.29
C ASP A 43 13.64 1.81 -7.17
N ALA A 44 13.59 3.14 -7.26
CA ALA A 44 14.77 4.01 -7.13
C ALA A 44 15.46 3.92 -5.76
N ASN A 45 14.77 3.42 -4.73
CA ASN A 45 15.30 3.19 -3.39
C ASN A 45 15.83 1.76 -3.19
N GLY A 46 15.77 0.93 -4.23
CA GLY A 46 16.14 -0.49 -4.19
C GLY A 46 15.10 -1.36 -3.46
N LEU A 47 13.83 -0.94 -3.39
CA LEU A 47 12.74 -1.68 -2.77
C LEU A 47 11.92 -2.42 -3.82
N TYR A 48 11.67 -3.70 -3.58
CA TYR A 48 10.78 -4.54 -4.38
C TYR A 48 9.32 -4.41 -3.92
N PRO A 49 8.31 -4.78 -4.75
CA PRO A 49 6.89 -4.67 -4.37
C PRO A 49 6.53 -5.33 -3.05
N SER A 50 7.04 -6.53 -2.78
CA SER A 50 6.80 -7.23 -1.50
C SER A 50 7.41 -6.49 -0.30
N GLU A 51 8.57 -5.85 -0.46
CA GLU A 51 9.18 -5.01 0.58
C GLU A 51 8.35 -3.74 0.82
N LEU A 52 7.85 -3.11 -0.25
CA LEU A 52 6.96 -1.95 -0.16
C LEU A 52 5.63 -2.30 0.53
N VAL A 53 5.08 -3.50 0.28
CA VAL A 53 3.90 -4.00 0.99
C VAL A 53 4.19 -4.12 2.49
N MET A 54 5.30 -4.75 2.88
CA MET A 54 5.67 -4.85 4.30
C MET A 54 5.97 -3.50 4.93
N LEU A 55 6.57 -2.58 4.17
CA LEU A 55 6.80 -1.20 4.61
C LEU A 55 5.48 -0.49 4.90
N ALA A 56 4.49 -0.61 4.01
CA ALA A 56 3.18 0.04 4.15
C ALA A 56 2.36 -0.47 5.36
N VAL A 57 2.57 -1.71 5.77
CA VAL A 57 1.87 -2.29 6.92
C VAL A 57 2.70 -2.35 8.20
N ALA A 58 3.97 -1.94 8.16
CA ALA A 58 4.92 -2.10 9.26
C ALA A 58 4.38 -1.58 10.60
N GLU A 59 3.77 -0.38 10.61
CA GLU A 59 3.26 0.25 11.84
C GLU A 59 2.08 -0.49 12.49
N ARG A 60 1.51 -1.50 11.83
CA ARG A 60 0.47 -2.37 12.40
C ARG A 60 1.04 -3.43 13.35
N TYR A 61 2.36 -3.71 13.27
CA TYR A 61 3.00 -4.82 13.96
C TYR A 61 3.92 -4.35 15.09
N LYS A 62 3.93 -5.16 16.16
CA LYS A 62 4.93 -5.03 17.23
C LYS A 62 6.29 -5.52 16.73
N THR A 63 7.36 -5.01 17.31
CA THR A 63 8.73 -5.47 16.99
C THR A 63 9.00 -6.91 17.42
N THR A 64 8.20 -7.41 18.37
CA THR A 64 8.22 -8.77 18.89
C THR A 64 7.23 -9.72 18.19
N GLU A 65 6.49 -9.24 17.19
CA GLU A 65 5.48 -10.02 16.48
C GLU A 65 6.13 -11.19 15.72
N THR A 66 5.59 -12.38 15.92
CA THR A 66 6.03 -13.60 15.23
C THR A 66 4.91 -14.26 14.44
N ASN A 67 3.65 -13.89 14.73
CA ASN A 67 2.47 -14.48 14.10
C ASN A 67 1.91 -13.55 13.03
N PHE A 68 2.36 -13.72 11.80
CA PHE A 68 1.86 -12.97 10.64
C PHE A 68 0.82 -13.78 9.90
N SER A 69 -0.16 -13.11 9.31
CA SER A 69 -1.18 -13.76 8.49
C SER A 69 -0.55 -14.44 7.26
N ASP A 70 -1.01 -15.65 6.94
CA ASP A 70 -0.69 -16.36 5.70
C ASP A 70 -1.06 -15.58 4.43
N TYR A 71 -1.88 -14.55 4.57
CA TYR A 71 -2.24 -13.63 3.51
C TYR A 71 -1.00 -13.06 2.81
N PHE A 72 0.03 -12.66 3.56
CA PHE A 72 1.26 -12.11 2.98
C PHE A 72 2.01 -13.12 2.14
N MET A 73 2.07 -14.37 2.56
CA MET A 73 2.70 -15.44 1.80
C MET A 73 1.89 -15.73 0.52
N ARG A 74 0.58 -15.92 0.66
CA ARG A 74 -0.28 -16.33 -0.47
C ARG A 74 -0.43 -15.24 -1.51
N LYS A 75 -0.51 -13.97 -1.08
CA LYS A 75 -0.85 -12.86 -1.94
C LYS A 75 0.36 -12.08 -2.44
N TYR A 76 1.38 -11.95 -1.63
CA TYR A 76 2.56 -11.13 -1.93
C TYR A 76 3.88 -11.91 -1.92
N GLU A 77 3.81 -13.24 -1.84
CA GLU A 77 4.97 -14.14 -1.83
C GLU A 77 5.96 -13.83 -0.68
N ILE A 78 5.47 -13.27 0.43
CA ILE A 78 6.28 -12.89 1.59
C ILE A 78 6.36 -14.06 2.56
N ILE A 79 7.41 -14.87 2.42
CA ILE A 79 7.60 -16.10 3.21
C ILE A 79 7.96 -15.77 4.68
N ASN A 80 8.75 -14.74 4.92
CA ASN A 80 9.21 -14.37 6.26
C ASN A 80 9.05 -12.85 6.50
N PRO A 81 7.84 -12.41 6.93
CA PRO A 81 7.56 -11.00 7.19
C PRO A 81 8.51 -10.37 8.22
N LEU A 82 8.84 -11.08 9.31
CA LEU A 82 9.73 -10.55 10.35
C LEU A 82 11.15 -10.31 9.81
N LYS A 83 11.68 -11.23 8.99
CA LYS A 83 13.00 -11.05 8.37
C LYS A 83 12.99 -9.86 7.43
N MET A 84 11.90 -9.67 6.69
CA MET A 84 11.74 -8.52 5.77
C MET A 84 11.68 -7.21 6.55
N LEU A 85 10.92 -7.13 7.65
CA LEU A 85 10.88 -5.95 8.52
C LEU A 85 12.27 -5.63 9.10
N LYS A 86 13.01 -6.63 9.57
CA LYS A 86 14.38 -6.43 10.06
C LYS A 86 15.33 -5.93 8.96
N SER A 87 15.18 -6.41 7.72
CA SER A 87 15.93 -5.91 6.57
C SER A 87 15.60 -4.44 6.30
N LEU A 88 14.32 -4.07 6.30
CA LEU A 88 13.87 -2.70 6.14
C LEU A 88 14.39 -1.77 7.25
N GLN A 89 14.47 -2.27 8.49
CA GLN A 89 15.06 -1.54 9.61
C GLN A 89 16.56 -1.31 9.39
N THR A 90 17.31 -2.34 9.03
CA THR A 90 18.76 -2.24 8.78
C THR A 90 19.05 -1.25 7.66
N ARG A 91 18.18 -1.18 6.66
CA ARG A 91 18.28 -0.22 5.53
C ARG A 91 17.73 1.17 5.85
N GLY A 92 17.19 1.40 7.05
CA GLY A 92 16.75 2.71 7.53
C GLY A 92 15.36 3.15 7.06
N PHE A 93 14.55 2.28 6.47
CA PHE A 93 13.18 2.61 6.05
C PHE A 93 12.19 2.60 7.21
N ILE A 94 12.44 1.77 8.22
CA ILE A 94 11.68 1.74 9.47
C ILE A 94 12.62 1.76 10.66
N GLN A 95 12.09 2.13 11.80
CA GLN A 95 12.79 2.15 13.08
C GLN A 95 11.88 1.58 14.19
N ILE A 96 12.46 1.35 15.35
CA ILE A 96 11.68 1.02 16.55
C ILE A 96 11.00 2.31 17.02
N GLY A 97 9.67 2.28 17.12
CA GLY A 97 8.89 3.40 17.62
C GLY A 97 9.06 3.62 19.12
N SER A 98 8.66 4.78 19.59
CA SER A 98 8.65 5.14 21.01
C SER A 98 7.50 4.43 21.75
N PRO A 99 7.49 4.40 23.10
CA PRO A 99 6.34 3.93 23.86
C PRO A 99 5.05 4.66 23.52
N ILE A 100 5.13 5.95 23.21
CA ILE A 100 3.99 6.78 22.84
C ILE A 100 3.32 6.25 21.57
N ASP A 101 4.09 5.77 20.60
CA ASP A 101 3.57 5.21 19.35
C ASP A 101 2.71 3.96 19.61
N MET A 102 2.87 3.31 20.78
CA MET A 102 2.04 2.16 21.20
C MET A 102 0.67 2.56 21.75
N LEU A 103 0.50 3.77 22.30
CA LEU A 103 -0.72 4.17 23.01
C LEU A 103 -1.98 3.98 22.15
N SER A 104 -1.91 4.32 20.86
CA SER A 104 -3.02 4.16 19.93
C SER A 104 -3.50 2.71 19.77
N SER A 105 -2.65 1.73 20.11
CA SER A 105 -2.93 0.28 19.98
C SER A 105 -3.51 -0.33 21.23
N LEU A 106 -3.34 0.30 22.39
CA LEU A 106 -3.80 -0.20 23.67
C LEU A 106 -5.32 -0.08 23.80
N LYS A 107 -5.91 -0.92 24.65
CA LYS A 107 -7.32 -0.80 25.00
C LYS A 107 -7.53 0.39 25.93
N VAL A 108 -8.75 0.90 26.00
CA VAL A 108 -9.11 2.04 26.87
C VAL A 108 -8.82 1.73 28.34
N ALA A 109 -9.02 0.49 28.79
CA ALA A 109 -8.72 0.06 30.15
C ALA A 109 -7.22 0.21 30.45
N GLU A 110 -6.35 -0.31 29.56
CA GLU A 110 -4.89 -0.22 29.70
C GLU A 110 -4.42 1.25 29.72
N LEU A 111 -5.00 2.09 28.87
CA LEU A 111 -4.69 3.52 28.84
C LEU A 111 -5.05 4.22 30.15
N LYS A 112 -6.20 3.87 30.77
CA LYS A 112 -6.62 4.39 32.08
C LYS A 112 -5.71 3.90 33.20
N GLU A 113 -5.25 2.67 33.16
CA GLU A 113 -4.27 2.12 34.13
C GLU A 113 -2.95 2.87 34.06
N ILE A 114 -2.44 3.13 32.84
CA ILE A 114 -1.22 3.92 32.63
C ILE A 114 -1.45 5.35 33.18
N ALA A 115 -2.58 5.98 32.86
CA ALA A 115 -2.90 7.32 33.34
C ALA A 115 -2.94 7.38 34.86
N ALA A 116 -3.58 6.43 35.51
CA ALA A 116 -3.61 6.34 36.97
C ALA A 116 -2.21 6.15 37.57
N GLY A 117 -1.38 5.29 36.95
CA GLY A 117 0.00 5.03 37.38
C GLY A 117 0.92 6.25 37.31
N ILE A 118 0.64 7.19 36.40
CA ILE A 118 1.40 8.45 36.29
C ILE A 118 0.71 9.64 37.01
N GLY A 119 -0.43 9.40 37.68
CA GLY A 119 -1.17 10.43 38.42
C GLY A 119 -2.03 11.35 37.53
N LEU A 120 -2.44 10.89 36.35
CA LEU A 120 -3.25 11.66 35.40
C LEU A 120 -4.70 11.18 35.41
N GLU A 121 -5.65 12.07 35.74
CA GLU A 121 -7.07 11.80 35.52
C GLU A 121 -7.43 11.97 34.03
N VAL A 122 -8.00 10.94 33.42
CA VAL A 122 -8.42 10.95 32.02
C VAL A 122 -9.89 10.63 31.86
N LYS A 123 -10.56 11.38 31.00
CA LYS A 123 -11.97 11.20 30.62
C LYS A 123 -12.11 11.31 29.10
N GLY A 124 -13.18 10.82 28.55
CA GLY A 124 -13.49 10.97 27.13
C GLY A 124 -13.21 9.72 26.29
N LYS A 125 -13.11 9.93 24.97
CA LYS A 125 -12.86 8.88 23.99
C LYS A 125 -11.40 8.44 24.01
N LYS A 126 -11.10 7.29 23.40
CA LYS A 126 -9.75 6.74 23.31
C LYS A 126 -8.73 7.77 22.78
N ALA A 127 -9.08 8.53 21.74
CA ALA A 127 -8.20 9.54 21.17
C ALA A 127 -7.83 10.65 22.15
N ASP A 128 -8.79 11.08 22.99
CA ASP A 128 -8.58 12.13 24.00
C ASP A 128 -7.61 11.63 25.07
N ILE A 129 -7.76 10.37 25.50
CA ILE A 129 -6.90 9.74 26.50
C ILE A 129 -5.46 9.59 25.95
N VAL A 130 -5.31 9.13 24.70
CA VAL A 130 -4.01 9.01 24.03
C VAL A 130 -3.33 10.37 23.96
N SER A 131 -4.05 11.41 23.53
CA SER A 131 -3.53 12.77 23.46
C SER A 131 -3.09 13.30 24.83
N ALA A 132 -3.92 13.11 25.86
CA ALA A 132 -3.61 13.54 27.22
C ALA A 132 -2.35 12.84 27.76
N LEU A 133 -2.22 11.52 27.56
CA LEU A 133 -1.04 10.76 27.98
C LEU A 133 0.22 11.23 27.24
N SER A 134 0.15 11.41 25.92
CA SER A 134 1.29 11.84 25.10
C SER A 134 1.85 13.20 25.50
N ASN A 135 0.99 14.09 25.99
CA ASN A 135 1.36 15.46 26.34
C ASN A 135 1.79 15.63 27.82
N PHE A 136 1.31 14.77 28.72
CA PHE A 136 1.48 14.98 30.18
C PHE A 136 2.84 14.54 30.68
N ALA A 137 3.28 13.33 30.38
CA ALA A 137 4.54 12.80 30.89
C ALA A 137 5.10 11.68 29.98
N PRO A 138 5.59 12.03 28.78
CA PRO A 138 6.08 11.05 27.80
C PRO A 138 7.16 10.12 28.37
N ASP A 139 8.07 10.66 29.20
CA ASP A 139 9.17 9.87 29.78
C ASP A 139 8.72 8.85 30.82
N LYS A 140 7.59 9.09 31.50
CA LYS A 140 7.05 8.15 32.51
C LYS A 140 6.32 6.98 31.88
N ILE A 141 5.83 7.13 30.65
CA ILE A 141 5.11 6.09 29.92
C ILE A 141 6.01 4.89 29.59
N ASP A 142 7.31 5.11 29.43
CA ASP A 142 8.27 4.06 29.11
C ASP A 142 8.26 2.91 30.12
N GLY A 143 8.08 3.21 31.39
CA GLY A 143 7.99 2.20 32.46
C GLY A 143 6.78 1.28 32.37
N PHE A 144 5.69 1.71 31.74
CA PHE A 144 4.43 0.97 31.64
C PHE A 144 4.31 0.17 30.33
N ILE A 145 4.99 0.58 29.26
CA ILE A 145 4.87 -0.02 27.93
C ILE A 145 6.17 -0.70 27.55
N LYS A 146 6.19 -2.04 27.66
CA LYS A 146 7.36 -2.86 27.30
C LYS A 146 7.46 -3.11 25.78
N ASP A 147 6.32 -3.24 25.12
CA ASP A 147 6.25 -3.51 23.70
C ASP A 147 6.56 -2.24 22.88
N ARG A 148 7.08 -2.45 21.69
CA ARG A 148 7.33 -1.39 20.70
C ARG A 148 6.71 -1.80 19.38
N LYS A 149 6.34 -0.81 18.57
CA LYS A 149 5.94 -1.00 17.17
C LYS A 149 7.04 -0.57 16.23
N TRP A 150 6.95 -1.07 15.03
CA TRP A 150 7.69 -0.47 13.93
C TRP A 150 7.11 0.91 13.63
N LYS A 151 7.98 1.82 13.22
CA LYS A 151 7.63 3.18 12.80
C LYS A 151 8.35 3.51 11.52
N LEU A 152 7.63 4.12 10.57
CA LEU A 152 8.24 4.60 9.34
C LEU A 152 9.21 5.75 9.65
N THR A 153 10.35 5.73 8.98
CA THR A 153 11.24 6.90 8.90
C THR A 153 10.79 7.83 7.78
N ASP A 154 11.34 9.04 7.70
CA ASP A 154 11.06 9.96 6.58
C ASP A 154 11.40 9.33 5.23
N ILE A 155 12.48 8.53 5.16
CA ILE A 155 12.87 7.79 3.96
C ILE A 155 11.81 6.73 3.62
N GLY A 156 11.32 6.00 4.62
CA GLY A 156 10.24 5.03 4.43
C GLY A 156 8.95 5.66 3.94
N GLN A 157 8.55 6.78 4.53
CA GLN A 157 7.38 7.54 4.09
C GLN A 157 7.54 8.06 2.65
N ALA A 158 8.73 8.59 2.32
CA ALA A 158 9.02 9.07 0.97
C ALA A 158 8.96 7.92 -0.06
N ALA A 159 9.49 6.73 0.28
CA ALA A 159 9.44 5.56 -0.57
C ALA A 159 7.99 5.12 -0.86
N LEU A 160 7.11 5.11 0.14
CA LEU A 160 5.69 4.80 -0.05
C LEU A 160 4.98 5.85 -0.91
N LYS A 161 5.27 7.14 -0.71
CA LYS A 161 4.70 8.21 -1.55
C LYS A 161 5.14 8.11 -3.02
N GLN A 162 6.34 7.61 -3.27
CA GLN A 162 6.85 7.37 -4.63
C GLN A 162 6.22 6.13 -5.28
N ASN A 163 5.62 5.22 -4.50
CA ASN A 163 5.03 3.98 -4.95
C ASN A 163 3.53 3.86 -4.57
N PRO A 164 2.67 4.81 -4.99
CA PRO A 164 1.28 4.90 -4.51
C PRO A 164 0.41 3.72 -4.93
N TYR A 165 0.80 2.97 -5.96
CA TYR A 165 0.09 1.76 -6.39
C TYR A 165 0.07 0.67 -5.31
N VAL A 166 1.04 0.65 -4.38
CA VAL A 166 1.09 -0.35 -3.31
C VAL A 166 -0.13 -0.26 -2.41
N GLN A 167 -0.50 0.97 -2.01
CA GLN A 167 -1.69 1.19 -1.18
C GLN A 167 -2.97 0.78 -1.92
N TYR A 168 -3.06 1.07 -3.21
CA TYR A 168 -4.18 0.65 -4.04
C TYR A 168 -4.44 -0.86 -3.95
N PHE A 169 -3.39 -1.68 -4.07
CA PHE A 169 -3.53 -3.14 -3.94
C PHE A 169 -3.81 -3.59 -2.50
N LEU A 170 -3.28 -2.90 -1.49
CA LEU A 170 -3.57 -3.18 -0.08
C LEU A 170 -5.01 -2.87 0.32
N ASP A 171 -5.65 -1.90 -0.32
CA ASP A 171 -7.05 -1.53 -0.11
C ASP A 171 -8.04 -2.55 -0.72
N GLY A 172 -7.54 -3.63 -1.28
CA GLY A 172 -8.36 -4.73 -1.78
C GLY A 172 -8.67 -4.67 -3.27
N HIS A 173 -8.15 -3.69 -4.00
CA HIS A 173 -8.29 -3.56 -5.45
C HIS A 173 -7.36 -4.51 -6.19
N GLU A 174 -7.41 -5.78 -5.83
CA GLU A 174 -6.60 -6.79 -6.46
C GLU A 174 -7.45 -7.61 -7.42
N TYR A 175 -7.01 -7.61 -8.66
CA TYR A 175 -7.67 -8.34 -9.72
C TYR A 175 -7.16 -9.77 -9.77
N ASP A 176 -8.02 -10.71 -10.13
CA ASP A 176 -7.68 -12.13 -10.14
C ASP A 176 -6.42 -12.39 -10.98
N VAL A 177 -5.38 -12.83 -10.30
CA VAL A 177 -4.07 -13.11 -10.88
C VAL A 177 -4.14 -14.19 -11.96
N THR A 178 -5.03 -15.17 -11.79
CA THR A 178 -5.16 -16.30 -12.71
C THR A 178 -5.96 -15.96 -13.97
N MET A 179 -6.93 -15.05 -13.85
CA MET A 179 -7.86 -14.72 -14.93
C MET A 179 -7.44 -13.49 -15.73
N VAL A 180 -7.14 -12.39 -15.06
CA VAL A 180 -6.86 -11.12 -15.73
C VAL A 180 -5.36 -10.74 -15.66
N GLY A 181 -4.67 -11.16 -14.62
CA GLY A 181 -3.22 -11.00 -14.50
C GLY A 181 -2.74 -9.56 -14.26
N VAL A 182 -3.61 -8.67 -13.78
CA VAL A 182 -3.21 -7.32 -13.33
C VAL A 182 -2.90 -7.39 -11.85
N THR A 183 -1.63 -7.38 -11.51
CA THR A 183 -1.11 -7.60 -10.16
C THR A 183 -0.17 -6.49 -9.74
N ILE A 184 0.16 -6.43 -8.45
CA ILE A 184 1.15 -5.49 -7.93
C ILE A 184 2.49 -5.59 -8.68
N TRP A 185 2.89 -6.79 -9.11
CA TRP A 185 4.16 -7.00 -9.84
C TRP A 185 4.09 -6.50 -11.27
N THR A 186 3.00 -6.79 -12.01
CA THR A 186 2.85 -6.32 -13.40
C THR A 186 2.74 -4.80 -13.45
N VAL A 187 2.02 -4.21 -12.49
CA VAL A 187 1.93 -2.75 -12.35
C VAL A 187 3.29 -2.15 -11.96
N ASN A 188 4.02 -2.77 -11.03
CA ASN A 188 5.37 -2.34 -10.67
C ASN A 188 6.32 -2.34 -11.89
N GLU A 189 6.33 -3.41 -12.67
CA GLU A 189 7.22 -3.54 -13.83
C GLU A 189 7.05 -2.41 -14.85
N ASP A 190 5.83 -1.91 -15.01
CA ASP A 190 5.54 -0.79 -15.90
C ASP A 190 5.71 0.56 -15.22
N PHE A 191 5.33 0.68 -13.96
CA PHE A 191 5.42 1.91 -13.20
C PHE A 191 6.86 2.36 -12.98
N VAL A 192 7.79 1.44 -12.68
CA VAL A 192 9.21 1.79 -12.48
C VAL A 192 9.91 2.24 -13.77
N LYS A 193 9.37 1.94 -14.96
CA LYS A 193 9.88 2.42 -16.24
C LYS A 193 9.59 3.92 -16.45
N ASP A 194 8.48 4.39 -15.92
CA ASP A 194 8.03 5.79 -16.02
C ASP A 194 7.23 6.20 -14.76
N THR A 195 7.95 6.55 -13.71
CA THR A 195 7.37 6.96 -12.42
C THR A 195 6.63 8.31 -12.47
N LYS A 196 6.73 9.05 -13.58
CA LYS A 196 5.96 10.28 -13.81
C LYS A 196 4.54 9.99 -14.26
N ARG A 197 4.30 8.81 -14.81
CA ARG A 197 2.96 8.37 -15.21
C ARG A 197 2.15 8.02 -13.96
N PRO A 198 0.91 8.51 -13.81
CA PRO A 198 0.03 8.10 -12.74
C PRO A 198 -0.14 6.56 -12.74
N TYR A 199 -0.07 5.93 -11.58
CA TYR A 199 -0.25 4.47 -11.47
C TYR A 199 -1.62 4.01 -12.00
N ARG A 200 -2.64 4.86 -11.89
CA ARG A 200 -3.98 4.60 -12.44
C ARG A 200 -3.96 4.42 -13.95
N ASP A 201 -3.16 5.19 -14.67
CA ASP A 201 -3.01 5.05 -16.12
C ASP A 201 -2.31 3.74 -16.47
N VAL A 202 -1.38 3.27 -15.63
CA VAL A 202 -0.72 1.97 -15.81
C VAL A 202 -1.73 0.83 -15.63
N ILE A 203 -2.52 0.87 -14.55
CA ILE A 203 -3.55 -0.15 -14.27
C ILE A 203 -4.61 -0.14 -15.38
N TYR A 204 -5.14 1.02 -15.74
CA TYR A 204 -6.12 1.14 -16.82
C TYR A 204 -5.63 0.53 -18.12
N ARG A 205 -4.40 0.86 -18.51
CA ARG A 205 -3.82 0.31 -19.74
C ARG A 205 -3.72 -1.22 -19.68
N GLN A 206 -3.24 -1.77 -18.57
CA GLN A 206 -3.14 -3.22 -18.42
C GLN A 206 -4.52 -3.90 -18.46
N LEU A 207 -5.52 -3.34 -17.78
CA LEU A 207 -6.90 -3.85 -17.86
C LEU A 207 -7.46 -3.77 -19.27
N ASN A 208 -7.24 -2.65 -19.98
CA ASN A 208 -7.69 -2.46 -21.35
C ASN A 208 -7.01 -3.45 -22.32
N ASP A 209 -5.70 -3.67 -22.16
CA ASP A 209 -4.97 -4.64 -22.97
C ASP A 209 -5.51 -6.07 -22.75
N ARG A 210 -5.76 -6.46 -21.50
CA ARG A 210 -6.37 -7.76 -21.15
C ARG A 210 -7.80 -7.91 -21.68
N MET A 211 -8.59 -6.87 -21.58
CA MET A 211 -9.95 -6.83 -22.13
C MET A 211 -9.92 -7.03 -23.66
N ASN A 212 -9.02 -6.36 -24.36
CA ASN A 212 -8.87 -6.51 -25.82
C ASN A 212 -8.40 -7.93 -26.18
N GLU A 213 -7.42 -8.48 -25.46
CA GLU A 213 -6.95 -9.87 -25.64
C GLU A 213 -8.09 -10.87 -25.44
N ALA A 214 -8.87 -10.71 -24.37
CA ALA A 214 -10.02 -11.58 -24.07
C ALA A 214 -11.13 -11.46 -25.13
N CYS A 215 -11.41 -10.24 -25.61
CA CYS A 215 -12.37 -10.00 -26.69
C CYS A 215 -11.95 -10.72 -27.99
N ILE A 216 -10.68 -10.60 -28.38
CA ILE A 216 -10.16 -11.30 -29.57
C ILE A 216 -10.22 -12.82 -29.40
N ALA A 217 -9.88 -13.35 -28.23
CA ALA A 217 -9.94 -14.77 -27.94
C ALA A 217 -11.38 -15.30 -28.00
N PHE A 218 -12.32 -14.57 -27.42
CA PHE A 218 -13.74 -14.89 -27.47
C PHE A 218 -14.31 -14.89 -28.90
N GLN A 219 -13.99 -13.86 -29.70
CA GLN A 219 -14.42 -13.76 -31.09
C GLN A 219 -13.90 -14.91 -31.98
N LYS A 220 -12.64 -15.32 -31.73
CA LYS A 220 -12.05 -16.45 -32.49
C LYS A 220 -12.68 -17.78 -32.17
N ASN A 221 -13.13 -17.97 -30.94
CA ASN A 221 -13.71 -19.23 -30.52
C ASN A 221 -14.77 -19.07 -29.40
N PRO A 222 -15.95 -18.56 -29.72
CA PRO A 222 -17.00 -18.28 -28.72
C PRO A 222 -17.54 -19.55 -28.06
N MET A 223 -17.36 -20.71 -28.70
CA MET A 223 -17.87 -22.00 -28.22
C MET A 223 -16.81 -22.88 -27.54
N SER A 224 -15.56 -22.42 -27.45
CA SER A 224 -14.44 -23.24 -26.95
C SER A 224 -14.37 -23.40 -25.44
N GLY A 225 -15.46 -23.18 -24.78
CA GLY A 225 -15.56 -23.49 -23.37
C GLY A 225 -15.57 -22.27 -22.45
N THR A 226 -15.93 -22.57 -21.24
CA THR A 226 -16.20 -21.62 -20.15
C THR A 226 -15.04 -20.62 -19.85
N ALA A 227 -13.79 -21.00 -20.15
CA ALA A 227 -12.63 -20.19 -19.80
C ALA A 227 -12.55 -18.85 -20.57
N ASN A 228 -12.71 -18.86 -21.91
CA ASN A 228 -12.64 -17.63 -22.72
C ASN A 228 -13.82 -16.70 -22.44
N THR A 229 -15.02 -17.26 -22.29
CA THR A 229 -16.22 -16.50 -21.93
C THR A 229 -16.08 -15.88 -20.55
N TYR A 230 -15.64 -16.66 -19.57
CA TYR A 230 -15.44 -16.16 -18.21
C TYR A 230 -14.38 -15.06 -18.16
N GLN A 231 -13.23 -15.24 -18.83
CA GLN A 231 -12.19 -14.21 -18.88
C GLN A 231 -12.68 -12.93 -19.55
N TYR A 232 -13.45 -13.06 -20.64
CA TYR A 232 -14.06 -11.92 -21.32
C TYR A 232 -14.97 -11.12 -20.39
N CYS A 233 -15.93 -11.79 -19.77
CA CYS A 233 -16.86 -11.18 -18.83
C CYS A 233 -16.10 -10.53 -17.65
N GLU A 234 -15.16 -11.24 -17.03
CA GLU A 234 -14.43 -10.76 -15.89
C GLU A 234 -13.59 -9.51 -16.21
N CYS A 235 -13.02 -9.42 -17.41
CA CYS A 235 -12.31 -8.20 -17.84
C CYS A 235 -13.23 -6.97 -17.91
N TYR A 236 -14.45 -7.13 -18.42
CA TYR A 236 -15.42 -6.03 -18.45
C TYR A 236 -15.85 -5.62 -17.04
N ARG A 237 -16.13 -6.60 -16.17
CA ARG A 237 -16.49 -6.34 -14.78
C ARG A 237 -15.40 -5.57 -14.04
N LEU A 238 -14.15 -5.99 -14.18
CA LEU A 238 -13.01 -5.34 -13.51
C LEU A 238 -12.72 -3.96 -14.07
N MET A 239 -12.87 -3.76 -15.38
CA MET A 239 -12.76 -2.42 -15.97
C MET A 239 -13.88 -1.51 -15.47
N GLY A 240 -15.11 -2.03 -15.35
CA GLY A 240 -16.24 -1.29 -14.77
C GLY A 240 -15.95 -0.85 -13.34
N LEU A 241 -15.50 -1.76 -12.48
CA LEU A 241 -15.09 -1.45 -11.11
C LEU A 241 -13.99 -0.39 -11.06
N PHE A 242 -12.96 -0.52 -11.88
CA PHE A 242 -11.88 0.45 -11.93
C PHE A 242 -12.37 1.86 -12.32
N ILE A 243 -13.25 1.95 -13.31
CA ILE A 243 -13.82 3.22 -13.76
C ILE A 243 -14.76 3.82 -12.69
N GLU A 244 -15.51 2.98 -11.99
CA GLU A 244 -16.36 3.41 -10.89
C GLU A 244 -15.55 3.96 -9.72
N GLU A 245 -14.57 3.19 -9.24
CA GLU A 245 -13.82 3.49 -8.04
C GLU A 245 -12.79 4.61 -8.22
N GLU A 246 -12.03 4.55 -9.32
CA GLU A 246 -10.93 5.46 -9.58
C GLU A 246 -11.32 6.61 -10.51
N GLY A 247 -12.15 6.34 -11.51
CA GLY A 247 -12.66 7.32 -12.47
C GLY A 247 -13.83 8.13 -11.94
N LYS A 248 -14.55 7.62 -10.93
CA LYS A 248 -15.80 8.20 -10.41
C LYS A 248 -16.84 8.44 -11.50
N SER A 249 -16.80 7.63 -12.57
CA SER A 249 -17.69 7.72 -13.72
C SER A 249 -18.67 6.57 -13.75
N TYR A 250 -19.76 6.71 -12.99
CA TYR A 250 -20.80 5.68 -12.85
C TYR A 250 -21.49 5.35 -14.17
N ILE A 251 -21.65 6.33 -15.07
CA ILE A 251 -22.26 6.10 -16.39
C ILE A 251 -21.38 5.17 -17.22
N ASN A 252 -20.09 5.50 -17.35
CA ASN A 252 -19.17 4.67 -18.14
C ASN A 252 -18.95 3.27 -17.52
N ALA A 253 -18.97 3.18 -16.20
CA ALA A 253 -18.91 1.90 -15.50
C ALA A 253 -20.17 1.06 -15.78
N SER A 254 -21.36 1.66 -15.75
CA SER A 254 -22.64 1.01 -16.07
C SER A 254 -22.63 0.41 -17.47
N ASP A 255 -22.14 1.16 -18.47
CA ASP A 255 -22.07 0.66 -19.85
C ASP A 255 -21.20 -0.60 -19.97
N LEU A 256 -20.11 -0.69 -19.19
CA LEU A 256 -19.27 -1.89 -19.15
C LEU A 256 -19.93 -3.04 -18.42
N TYR A 257 -20.68 -2.79 -17.35
CA TYR A 257 -21.42 -3.84 -16.64
C TYR A 257 -22.53 -4.44 -17.50
N PHE A 258 -23.15 -3.66 -18.38
CA PHE A 258 -24.14 -4.19 -19.32
C PHE A 258 -23.54 -5.11 -20.39
N GLN A 259 -22.25 -5.08 -20.61
CA GLN A 259 -21.55 -5.98 -21.53
C GLN A 259 -21.04 -7.25 -20.84
N TYR A 260 -21.04 -7.26 -19.51
CA TYR A 260 -20.72 -8.43 -18.66
C TYR A 260 -21.88 -9.43 -18.70
#